data_8210102486f8e6a101e630ba47f18b3d
#
_entry.id   8210102486f8e6a101e630ba47f18b3d
#
_cell.length_a   1.000
_cell.length_b   1.000
_cell.length_c   1.000
_cell.angle_alpha   90.00
_cell.angle_beta   90.00
_cell.angle_gamma   90.00
#
_symmetry.space_group_name_H-M   'P 1'
#
loop_
_entity.id
_entity.type
_entity.pdbx_description
1 polymer ?
#
loop_
_entity_poly.entity_id
_entity_poly.type
_entity_poly.pdbx_seq_one_letter_code
_entity_poly.pdbx_strand_id
1 'polypeptide(L)'
;MAEKINANIKEYIHQIEEASFHSHIFRNPDLTVDDIAAHIKIPSSHISFLFKYHCIETFSDFKKIVRVHDAIKLLENGYLKTSTVESLSEEVGFITYNTFHVAFKNITGVTTQEFVKRL
;
A
#
# COMPACT_ATOMS: atom_id res chain seq x y z
N MET A 1 -14.96 -21.80 -6.65
CA MET A 1 -14.03 -20.72 -6.27
C MET A 1 -14.61 -19.78 -5.21
N ALA A 2 -15.77 -19.19 -5.46
CA ALA A 2 -16.36 -18.22 -4.52
C ALA A 2 -16.60 -18.79 -3.12
N GLU A 3 -17.11 -20.01 -3.01
CA GLU A 3 -17.38 -20.66 -1.73
C GLU A 3 -16.12 -20.81 -0.89
N LYS A 4 -15.02 -21.22 -1.51
CA LYS A 4 -13.74 -21.41 -0.83
C LYS A 4 -13.17 -20.09 -0.39
N ILE A 5 -13.29 -19.04 -1.19
CA ILE A 5 -12.84 -17.69 -0.84
C ILE A 5 -13.66 -17.15 0.32
N ASN A 6 -14.99 -17.30 0.26
CA ASN A 6 -15.88 -16.84 1.33
C ASN A 6 -15.56 -17.51 2.67
N ALA A 7 -15.22 -18.79 2.66
CA ALA A 7 -14.85 -19.52 3.87
C ALA A 7 -13.53 -19.02 4.48
N ASN A 8 -12.64 -18.43 3.67
CA ASN A 8 -11.30 -18.02 4.08
C ASN A 8 -11.07 -16.51 4.03
N ILE A 9 -12.12 -15.69 3.89
CA ILE A 9 -11.99 -14.24 3.74
C ILE A 9 -11.15 -13.62 4.84
N LYS A 10 -11.42 -13.93 6.10
CA LYS A 10 -10.69 -13.34 7.23
C LYS A 10 -9.21 -13.68 7.18
N GLU A 11 -8.87 -14.92 6.87
CA GLU A 11 -7.48 -15.36 6.74
C GLU A 11 -6.78 -14.68 5.57
N TYR A 12 -7.46 -14.56 4.43
CA TYR A 12 -6.90 -13.91 3.25
C TYR A 12 -6.62 -12.43 3.51
N ILE A 13 -7.56 -11.74 4.16
CA ILE A 13 -7.39 -10.33 4.52
C ILE A 13 -6.21 -10.18 5.49
N HIS A 14 -6.11 -11.05 6.49
CA HIS A 14 -5.01 -11.05 7.44
C HIS A 14 -3.65 -11.21 6.74
N GLN A 15 -3.55 -12.16 5.82
CA GLN A 15 -2.31 -12.40 5.06
C GLN A 15 -1.93 -11.19 4.20
N ILE A 16 -2.91 -10.54 3.57
CA ILE A 16 -2.66 -9.33 2.78
C ILE A 16 -2.19 -8.19 3.67
N GLU A 17 -2.80 -8.00 4.83
CA GLU A 17 -2.40 -6.98 5.80
C GLU A 17 -0.98 -7.20 6.30
N GLU A 18 -0.63 -8.44 6.66
CA GLU A 18 0.73 -8.78 7.08
C GLU A 18 1.75 -8.46 5.99
N ALA A 19 1.47 -8.84 4.74
CA ALA A 19 2.34 -8.52 3.61
C ALA A 19 2.45 -7.01 3.41
N SER A 20 1.34 -6.27 3.59
CA SER A 20 1.28 -4.82 3.37
C SER A 20 2.10 -4.04 4.39
N PHE A 21 2.01 -4.40 5.66
CA PHE A 21 2.53 -3.57 6.75
C PHE A 21 3.82 -4.09 7.37
N HIS A 22 4.19 -5.35 7.14
CA HIS A 22 5.36 -5.94 7.79
C HIS A 22 6.46 -6.39 6.82
N SER A 23 6.14 -6.71 5.57
CA SER A 23 7.15 -7.23 4.63
C SER A 23 7.70 -6.19 3.66
N HIS A 24 7.13 -4.99 3.60
CA HIS A 24 7.49 -3.92 2.67
C HIS A 24 7.41 -4.32 1.18
N ILE A 25 6.68 -5.38 0.86
CA ILE A 25 6.53 -5.84 -0.52
C ILE A 25 5.90 -4.76 -1.42
N PHE A 26 5.10 -3.85 -0.84
CA PHE A 26 4.43 -2.78 -1.57
C PHE A 26 5.38 -1.66 -2.01
N ARG A 27 6.64 -1.68 -1.54
CA ARG A 27 7.67 -0.75 -2.01
C ARG A 27 8.16 -1.05 -3.42
N ASN A 28 7.85 -2.22 -3.96
CA ASN A 28 8.08 -2.53 -5.37
C ASN A 28 7.11 -1.73 -6.23
N PRO A 29 7.58 -0.79 -7.08
CA PRO A 29 6.68 0.04 -7.90
C PRO A 29 5.88 -0.76 -8.93
N ASP A 30 6.37 -1.92 -9.34
CA ASP A 30 5.74 -2.80 -10.34
C ASP A 30 4.93 -3.93 -9.72
N LEU A 31 4.59 -3.83 -8.45
CA LEU A 31 3.87 -4.88 -7.73
C LEU A 31 2.53 -5.22 -8.37
N THR A 32 2.31 -6.50 -8.63
CA THR A 32 1.07 -7.05 -9.19
C THR A 32 0.35 -7.94 -8.19
N VAL A 33 -0.91 -8.27 -8.50
CA VAL A 33 -1.66 -9.27 -7.72
C VAL A 33 -0.92 -10.61 -7.71
N ASP A 34 -0.31 -10.99 -8.84
CA ASP A 34 0.45 -12.24 -8.92
C ASP A 34 1.66 -12.25 -7.96
N ASP A 35 2.31 -11.11 -7.79
CA ASP A 35 3.43 -10.98 -6.85
C ASP A 35 2.97 -11.21 -5.42
N ILE A 36 1.84 -10.62 -5.04
CA ILE A 36 1.26 -10.81 -3.71
C ILE A 36 0.85 -12.27 -3.52
N ALA A 37 0.19 -12.85 -4.53
CA ALA A 37 -0.26 -14.24 -4.50
C ALA A 37 0.91 -15.19 -4.25
N ALA A 38 2.03 -14.97 -4.94
CA ALA A 38 3.25 -15.77 -4.75
C ALA A 38 3.82 -15.59 -3.34
N HIS A 39 3.81 -14.36 -2.83
CA HIS A 39 4.36 -14.04 -1.51
C HIS A 39 3.58 -14.68 -0.37
N ILE A 40 2.25 -14.61 -0.41
CA ILE A 40 1.38 -15.12 0.66
C ILE A 40 0.83 -16.52 0.37
N LYS A 41 1.17 -17.10 -0.79
CA LYS A 41 0.79 -18.45 -1.19
C LYS A 41 -0.72 -18.68 -1.29
N ILE A 42 -1.41 -17.68 -1.84
CA ILE A 42 -2.84 -17.73 -2.13
C ILE A 42 -3.01 -17.61 -3.65
N PRO A 43 -3.90 -18.36 -4.30
CA PRO A 43 -4.11 -18.24 -5.74
C PRO A 43 -4.48 -16.80 -6.15
N SER A 44 -3.87 -16.31 -7.24
CA SER A 44 -4.13 -14.95 -7.77
C SER A 44 -5.60 -14.71 -8.02
N SER A 45 -6.32 -15.72 -8.52
CA SER A 45 -7.77 -15.63 -8.79
C SER A 45 -8.56 -15.33 -7.52
N HIS A 46 -8.14 -15.87 -6.38
CA HIS A 46 -8.80 -15.61 -5.10
C HIS A 46 -8.58 -14.17 -4.65
N ILE A 47 -7.36 -13.66 -4.79
CA ILE A 47 -7.04 -12.27 -4.43
C ILE A 47 -7.80 -11.30 -5.33
N SER A 48 -7.82 -11.55 -6.63
CA SER A 48 -8.58 -10.72 -7.58
C SER A 48 -10.07 -10.69 -7.23
N PHE A 49 -10.63 -11.85 -6.84
CA PHE A 49 -12.03 -11.95 -6.42
C PHE A 49 -12.29 -11.09 -5.16
N LEU A 50 -11.37 -11.11 -4.19
CA LEU A 50 -11.51 -10.29 -2.98
C LEU A 50 -11.58 -8.81 -3.34
N PHE A 51 -10.68 -8.31 -4.17
CA PHE A 51 -10.68 -6.90 -4.56
C PHE A 51 -11.91 -6.52 -5.38
N LYS A 52 -12.44 -7.44 -6.18
CA LYS A 52 -13.61 -7.16 -7.00
C LYS A 52 -14.91 -7.12 -6.19
N TYR A 53 -15.08 -8.01 -5.22
CA TYR A 53 -16.37 -8.23 -4.55
C TYR A 53 -16.40 -7.92 -3.05
N HIS A 54 -15.25 -7.87 -2.38
CA HIS A 54 -15.19 -7.74 -0.92
C HIS A 54 -14.38 -6.54 -0.43
N CYS A 55 -13.75 -5.79 -1.32
CA CYS A 55 -13.01 -4.58 -0.98
C CYS A 55 -13.66 -3.37 -1.63
N ILE A 56 -13.64 -2.25 -0.93
CA ILE A 56 -14.15 -0.98 -1.45
C ILE A 56 -13.17 -0.43 -2.49
N GLU A 57 -11.87 -0.49 -2.17
CA GLU A 57 -10.82 0.02 -3.04
C GLU A 57 -10.43 -1.01 -4.11
N THR A 58 -10.03 -0.52 -5.29
CA THR A 58 -9.35 -1.35 -6.28
C THR A 58 -7.97 -1.73 -5.76
N PHE A 59 -7.33 -2.72 -6.39
CA PHE A 59 -5.95 -3.07 -6.04
C PHE A 59 -5.00 -1.88 -6.26
N SER A 60 -5.20 -1.12 -7.35
CA SER A 60 -4.40 0.07 -7.62
C SER A 60 -4.51 1.11 -6.51
N ASP A 61 -5.72 1.38 -6.04
CA ASP A 61 -5.95 2.33 -4.95
C ASP A 61 -5.42 1.78 -3.62
N PHE A 62 -5.59 0.50 -3.38
CA PHE A 62 -5.05 -0.16 -2.18
C PHE A 62 -3.53 -0.02 -2.09
N LYS A 63 -2.81 -0.21 -3.20
CA LYS A 63 -1.37 0.01 -3.24
C LYS A 63 -1.00 1.42 -2.80
N LYS A 64 -1.73 2.42 -3.28
CA LYS A 64 -1.49 3.83 -2.91
C LYS A 64 -1.69 4.05 -1.40
N ILE A 65 -2.76 3.48 -0.85
CA ILE A 65 -3.06 3.59 0.59
C ILE A 65 -1.93 2.99 1.43
N VAL A 66 -1.48 1.80 1.08
CA VAL A 66 -0.39 1.12 1.80
C VAL A 66 0.90 1.94 1.73
N ARG A 67 1.23 2.45 0.53
CA ARG A 67 2.46 3.22 0.32
C ARG A 67 2.42 4.56 1.07
N VAL A 68 1.27 5.23 1.09
CA VAL A 68 1.11 6.47 1.86
C VAL A 68 1.23 6.19 3.36
N HIS A 69 0.65 5.09 3.84
CA HIS A 69 0.77 4.69 5.24
C HIS A 69 2.24 4.42 5.62
N ASP A 70 2.98 3.75 4.75
CA ASP A 70 4.42 3.53 4.91
C ASP A 70 5.18 4.86 4.97
N ALA A 71 4.85 5.80 4.07
CA ALA A 71 5.44 7.13 4.07
C ALA A 71 5.19 7.88 5.37
N ILE A 72 3.98 7.80 5.92
CA ILE A 72 3.65 8.44 7.20
C ILE A 72 4.56 7.92 8.31
N LYS A 73 4.78 6.61 8.38
CA LYS A 73 5.68 6.02 9.38
C LYS A 73 7.11 6.55 9.23
N LEU A 74 7.60 6.65 8.00
CA LEU A 74 8.93 7.19 7.75
C LEU A 74 9.02 8.68 8.13
N LEU A 75 7.99 9.46 7.81
CA LEU A 75 7.93 10.88 8.19
C LEU A 75 7.95 11.06 9.72
N GLU A 76 7.15 10.26 10.43
CA GLU A 76 7.12 10.27 11.89
C GLU A 76 8.48 9.92 12.51
N ASN A 77 9.25 9.10 11.82
CA ASN A 77 10.60 8.71 12.26
C ASN A 77 11.71 9.67 11.80
N GLY A 78 11.33 10.81 11.22
CA GLY A 78 12.28 11.85 10.87
C GLY A 78 12.96 11.71 9.52
N TYR A 79 12.33 11.02 8.56
CA TYR A 79 12.91 10.79 7.23
C TYR A 79 13.36 12.08 6.55
N LEU A 80 12.57 13.16 6.62
CA LEU A 80 12.90 14.43 5.97
C LEU A 80 13.98 15.23 6.69
N LYS A 81 14.48 14.77 7.84
CA LYS A 81 15.63 15.40 8.49
C LYS A 81 16.93 15.12 7.75
N THR A 82 16.98 14.01 7.01
CA THR A 82 18.20 13.57 6.30
C THR A 82 17.97 13.28 4.83
N SER A 83 16.73 13.30 4.36
CA SER A 83 16.37 12.88 3.00
C SER A 83 15.28 13.79 2.41
N THR A 84 15.04 13.68 1.11
CA THR A 84 14.08 14.52 0.40
C THR A 84 12.72 13.85 0.27
N VAL A 85 11.68 14.64 -0.05
CA VAL A 85 10.34 14.12 -0.36
C VAL A 85 10.38 13.24 -1.62
N GLU A 86 11.19 13.63 -2.61
CA GLU A 86 11.36 12.86 -3.83
C GLU A 86 11.92 11.47 -3.52
N SER A 87 12.93 11.38 -2.68
CA SER A 87 13.49 10.10 -2.27
C SER A 87 12.50 9.28 -1.45
N LEU A 88 11.66 9.94 -0.63
CA LEU A 88 10.59 9.28 0.11
C LEU A 88 9.60 8.61 -0.83
N SER A 89 9.19 9.32 -1.90
CA SER A 89 8.23 8.77 -2.87
C SER A 89 8.78 7.51 -3.53
N GLU A 90 10.06 7.48 -3.87
CA GLU A 90 10.72 6.32 -4.45
C GLU A 90 10.83 5.17 -3.42
N GLU A 91 11.22 5.48 -2.21
CA GLU A 91 11.39 4.49 -1.14
C GLU A 91 10.12 3.70 -0.90
N VAL A 92 8.96 4.35 -0.91
CA VAL A 92 7.69 3.67 -0.63
C VAL A 92 7.04 3.05 -1.87
N GLY A 93 7.63 3.22 -3.06
CA GLY A 93 7.22 2.49 -4.26
C GLY A 93 6.44 3.27 -5.31
N PHE A 94 6.35 4.60 -5.20
CA PHE A 94 5.74 5.40 -6.26
C PHE A 94 6.74 5.61 -7.40
N ILE A 95 6.25 5.55 -8.64
CA ILE A 95 7.08 5.73 -9.83
C ILE A 95 7.49 7.20 -10.00
N THR A 96 6.56 8.15 -9.70
CA THR A 96 6.83 9.57 -9.81
C THR A 96 6.49 10.30 -8.52
N TYR A 97 7.19 11.40 -8.26
CA TYR A 97 6.88 12.29 -7.14
C TYR A 97 5.45 12.84 -7.24
N ASN A 98 5.03 13.22 -8.44
CA ASN A 98 3.70 13.80 -8.63
C ASN A 98 2.58 12.83 -8.25
N THR A 99 2.70 11.57 -8.63
CA THR A 99 1.72 10.54 -8.25
C THR A 99 1.66 10.37 -6.73
N PHE A 100 2.81 10.37 -6.08
CA PHE A 100 2.90 10.32 -4.63
C PHE A 100 2.24 11.52 -3.98
N HIS A 101 2.57 12.73 -4.46
CA HIS A 101 2.05 13.98 -3.89
C HIS A 101 0.51 14.01 -3.95
N VAL A 102 -0.06 13.66 -5.09
CA VAL A 102 -1.51 13.60 -5.27
C VAL A 102 -2.15 12.56 -4.35
N ALA A 103 -1.57 11.36 -4.30
CA ALA A 103 -2.09 10.30 -3.43
C ALA A 103 -2.01 10.68 -1.96
N PHE A 104 -0.90 11.24 -1.52
CA PHE A 104 -0.71 11.65 -0.12
C PHE A 104 -1.75 12.69 0.29
N LYS A 105 -1.93 13.73 -0.54
CA LYS A 105 -2.90 14.78 -0.26
C LYS A 105 -4.34 14.25 -0.27
N ASN A 106 -4.69 13.39 -1.22
CA ASN A 106 -6.03 12.82 -1.31
C ASN A 106 -6.36 11.91 -0.11
N ILE A 107 -5.39 11.15 0.35
CA ILE A 107 -5.58 10.18 1.45
C ILE A 107 -5.52 10.87 2.81
N THR A 108 -4.57 11.77 3.03
CA THR A 108 -4.37 12.44 4.33
C THR A 108 -5.07 13.78 4.46
N GLY A 109 -5.41 14.42 3.35
CA GLY A 109 -5.99 15.76 3.33
C GLY A 109 -4.97 16.89 3.39
N VAL A 110 -3.68 16.60 3.55
CA VAL A 110 -2.61 17.60 3.66
C VAL A 110 -1.40 17.20 2.83
N THR A 111 -0.50 18.16 2.56
CA THR A 111 0.77 17.87 1.91
C THR A 111 1.74 17.23 2.90
N THR A 112 2.83 16.64 2.39
CA THR A 112 3.88 16.08 3.25
C THR A 112 4.50 17.14 4.16
N GLN A 113 4.72 18.34 3.63
CA GLN A 113 5.27 19.45 4.41
C GLN A 113 4.33 19.90 5.53
N GLU A 114 3.04 20.03 5.21
CA GLU A 114 2.03 20.35 6.22
C GLU A 114 1.91 19.26 7.28
N PHE A 115 2.00 18.00 6.87
CA PHE A 115 1.96 16.86 7.80
C PHE A 115 3.13 16.94 8.79
N VAL A 116 4.35 17.17 8.30
CA VAL A 116 5.55 17.24 9.16
C VAL A 116 5.45 18.40 10.14
N LYS A 117 4.90 19.54 9.72
CA LYS A 117 4.71 20.70 10.62
C LYS A 117 3.76 20.41 11.78
N ARG A 118 2.87 19.42 11.61
CA ARG A 118 1.88 19.04 12.64
C ARG A 118 2.39 17.94 13.58
N LEU A 119 3.57 17.41 13.32
CA LEU A 119 4.19 16.41 14.21
C LEU A 119 4.76 17.08 15.51
#